data_5b18f49a674974bdbb02c7d6a17c1014
#
_entry.id   5b18f49a674974bdbb02c7d6a17c1014
#
_cell.length_a   1.000
_cell.length_b   1.000
_cell.length_c   1.000
_cell.angle_alpha   90.00
_cell.angle_beta   90.00
_cell.angle_gamma   90.00
#
_symmetry.space_group_name_H-M   'P 1'
#
loop_
_entity.id
_entity.type
_entity.pdbx_description
1 polymer ?
#
loop_
_entity_poly.entity_id
_entity_poly.type
_entity_poly.pdbx_seq_one_letter_code
_entity_poly.pdbx_strand_id
1 'polypeptide(L)'
;MLKEVEKLSIQSTRSEKEEKHLTCLKNALETFPGYNFFIHHRQDKGGKYRFSPVIGRNKELIFERMTNTLPGQKVFLHVPNRADIHSYRADYARNLYRELLSTSTPVEQLPKCEKYYCRKDAKGKVLSKPVMSQVSRALGHNRISVIASSYLYDL
;
A
#
# COMPACT_ATOMS: atom_id res chain seq x y z
N MET A 1 10.52 8.09 -7.53
CA MET A 1 9.97 7.00 -8.38
C MET A 1 9.92 7.37 -9.87
N LEU A 2 9.24 8.46 -10.32
CA LEU A 2 9.14 8.80 -11.75
C LEU A 2 10.52 8.90 -12.42
N LYS A 3 11.45 9.67 -11.86
CA LYS A 3 12.84 9.78 -12.37
C LYS A 3 13.57 8.43 -12.44
N GLU A 4 13.27 7.50 -11.54
CA GLU A 4 13.86 6.17 -11.50
C GLU A 4 13.26 5.28 -12.60
N VAL A 5 11.95 5.38 -12.84
CA VAL A 5 11.28 4.72 -13.98
C VAL A 5 11.85 5.22 -15.31
N GLU A 6 11.99 6.53 -15.48
CA GLU A 6 12.59 7.13 -16.67
C GLU A 6 14.02 6.61 -16.89
N LYS A 7 14.86 6.70 -15.84
CA LYS A 7 16.26 6.23 -15.89
C LYS A 7 16.33 4.75 -16.31
N LEU A 8 15.56 3.89 -15.66
CA LEU A 8 15.55 2.46 -15.97
C LEU A 8 14.93 2.15 -17.34
N SER A 9 13.96 2.94 -17.80
CA SER A 9 13.32 2.72 -19.10
C SER A 9 14.23 3.04 -20.30
N ILE A 10 15.19 3.95 -20.12
CA ILE A 10 16.14 4.36 -21.19
C ILE A 10 17.30 3.37 -21.32
N GLN A 11 17.60 2.56 -20.32
CA GLN A 11 18.67 1.56 -20.39
C GLN A 11 18.38 0.52 -21.47
N SER A 12 19.32 0.32 -22.39
CA SER A 12 19.20 -0.66 -23.47
C SER A 12 19.36 -2.12 -23.01
N THR A 13 20.12 -2.33 -21.92
CA THR A 13 20.31 -3.65 -21.29
C THR A 13 20.03 -3.56 -19.80
N ARG A 14 19.17 -4.44 -19.28
CA ARG A 14 18.82 -4.53 -17.87
C ARG A 14 19.04 -5.93 -17.34
N SER A 15 19.51 -6.04 -16.11
CA SER A 15 19.50 -7.32 -15.39
C SER A 15 18.06 -7.73 -15.04
N GLU A 16 17.83 -9.01 -14.81
CA GLU A 16 16.52 -9.54 -14.37
C GLU A 16 15.99 -8.83 -13.11
N LYS A 17 16.90 -8.46 -12.20
CA LYS A 17 16.54 -7.71 -10.98
C LYS A 17 16.06 -6.29 -11.29
N GLU A 18 16.70 -5.60 -12.23
CA GLU A 18 16.31 -4.25 -12.65
C GLU A 18 14.98 -4.27 -13.41
N GLU A 19 14.75 -5.29 -14.26
CA GLU A 19 13.49 -5.46 -14.98
C GLU A 19 12.34 -5.73 -14.00
N LYS A 20 12.54 -6.60 -13.01
CA LYS A 20 11.57 -6.86 -11.94
C LYS A 20 11.30 -5.59 -11.12
N HIS A 21 12.33 -4.82 -10.81
CA HIS A 21 12.20 -3.56 -10.09
C HIS A 21 11.39 -2.54 -10.90
N LEU A 22 11.71 -2.35 -12.18
CA LEU A 22 10.98 -1.44 -13.07
C LEU A 22 9.50 -1.84 -13.20
N THR A 23 9.21 -3.11 -13.36
CA THR A 23 7.83 -3.63 -13.41
C THR A 23 7.07 -3.31 -12.12
N CYS A 24 7.69 -3.53 -10.96
CA CYS A 24 7.07 -3.19 -9.68
C CYS A 24 6.85 -1.68 -9.50
N LEU A 25 7.78 -0.84 -9.97
CA LEU A 25 7.63 0.61 -9.95
C LEU A 25 6.45 1.07 -10.82
N LYS A 26 6.36 0.59 -12.04
CA LYS A 26 5.24 0.89 -12.95
C LYS A 26 3.90 0.47 -12.35
N ASN A 27 3.81 -0.77 -11.87
CA ASN A 27 2.60 -1.29 -11.22
C ASN A 27 2.19 -0.48 -9.99
N ALA A 28 3.16 0.05 -9.21
CA ALA A 28 2.85 0.88 -8.06
C ALA A 28 2.26 2.24 -8.47
N LEU A 29 2.84 2.89 -9.49
CA LEU A 29 2.33 4.16 -10.01
C LEU A 29 0.94 4.02 -10.63
N GLU A 30 0.69 2.93 -11.35
CA GLU A 30 -0.63 2.61 -11.92
C GLU A 30 -1.67 2.29 -10.82
N THR A 31 -1.24 1.56 -9.78
CA THR A 31 -2.14 1.17 -8.69
C THR A 31 -2.49 2.35 -7.79
N PHE A 32 -1.57 3.30 -7.61
CA PHE A 32 -1.71 4.44 -6.70
C PHE A 32 -1.43 5.76 -7.43
N PRO A 33 -2.30 6.16 -8.38
CA PRO A 33 -2.15 7.43 -9.08
C PRO A 33 -2.24 8.60 -8.09
N GLY A 34 -1.36 9.60 -8.27
CA GLY A 34 -1.33 10.79 -7.40
C GLY A 34 -0.50 10.65 -6.12
N TYR A 35 0.00 9.45 -5.79
CA TYR A 35 0.92 9.27 -4.66
C TYR A 35 2.37 9.51 -5.10
N ASN A 36 3.11 10.31 -4.31
CA ASN A 36 4.49 10.69 -4.61
C ASN A 36 5.52 9.95 -3.76
N PHE A 37 5.14 9.49 -2.58
CA PHE A 37 6.04 8.84 -1.62
C PHE A 37 5.66 7.39 -1.41
N PHE A 38 6.65 6.50 -1.52
CA PHE A 38 6.45 5.06 -1.37
C PHE A 38 7.56 4.44 -0.51
N ILE A 39 7.17 3.46 0.30
CA ILE A 39 8.11 2.57 0.97
C ILE A 39 8.34 1.36 0.07
N HIS A 40 9.60 1.09 -0.23
CA HIS A 40 10.03 -0.06 -1.00
C HIS A 40 10.29 -1.26 -0.07
N HIS A 41 9.51 -2.30 -0.22
CA HIS A 41 9.68 -3.55 0.52
C HIS A 41 10.45 -4.56 -0.33
N ARG A 42 11.66 -4.93 0.11
CA ARG A 42 12.55 -5.83 -0.64
C ARG A 42 12.52 -7.27 -0.14
N GLN A 43 12.34 -7.49 1.15
CA GLN A 43 12.49 -8.80 1.81
C GLN A 43 11.42 -8.99 2.90
N ASP A 44 10.18 -8.70 2.58
CA ASP A 44 9.07 -8.98 3.49
C ASP A 44 8.80 -10.49 3.60
N LYS A 45 8.01 -10.87 4.61
CA LYS A 45 7.56 -12.25 4.81
C LYS A 45 7.05 -12.87 3.51
N GLY A 46 7.69 -13.95 3.06
CA GLY A 46 7.42 -14.62 1.79
C GLY A 46 8.15 -14.01 0.59
N GLY A 47 9.21 -13.20 0.80
CA GLY A 47 10.05 -12.66 -0.28
C GLY A 47 9.33 -11.67 -1.20
N LYS A 48 8.23 -11.08 -0.74
CA LYS A 48 7.41 -10.20 -1.58
C LYS A 48 8.10 -8.85 -1.80
N TYR A 49 8.21 -8.52 -3.06
CA TYR A 49 8.75 -7.26 -3.55
C TYR A 49 7.58 -6.34 -3.90
N ARG A 50 7.46 -5.20 -3.23
CA ARG A 50 6.36 -4.25 -3.47
C ARG A 50 6.69 -2.84 -3.03
N PHE A 51 5.84 -1.91 -3.45
CA PHE A 51 5.81 -0.54 -2.99
C PHE A 51 4.49 -0.26 -2.25
N SER A 52 4.56 0.41 -1.10
CA SER A 52 3.39 0.85 -0.35
C SER A 52 3.39 2.38 -0.28
N PRO A 53 2.28 3.06 -0.63
CA PRO A 53 2.22 4.51 -0.55
C PRO A 53 2.34 4.99 0.90
N VAL A 54 3.05 6.08 1.11
CA VAL A 54 3.09 6.78 2.40
C VAL A 54 1.91 7.74 2.44
N ILE A 55 1.04 7.58 3.43
CA ILE A 55 -0.20 8.33 3.59
C ILE A 55 -0.20 9.15 4.88
N GLY A 56 -1.19 10.02 5.00
CA GLY A 56 -1.42 10.82 6.21
C GLY A 56 -0.60 12.11 6.25
N ARG A 57 -0.90 12.93 7.29
CA ARG A 57 -0.36 14.29 7.45
C ARG A 57 1.15 14.37 7.69
N ASN A 58 1.76 13.30 8.17
CA ASN A 58 3.20 13.27 8.50
C ASN A 58 4.06 12.68 7.38
N LYS A 59 3.54 12.53 6.17
CA LYS A 59 4.25 11.88 5.05
C LYS A 59 5.57 12.59 4.68
N GLU A 60 5.58 13.92 4.70
CA GLU A 60 6.77 14.72 4.42
C GLU A 60 7.86 14.52 5.49
N LEU A 61 7.50 14.52 6.76
CA LEU A 61 8.42 14.28 7.89
C LEU A 61 8.99 12.86 7.84
N ILE A 62 8.18 11.87 7.49
CA ILE A 62 8.64 10.48 7.32
C ILE A 62 9.66 10.41 6.19
N PHE A 63 9.35 11.04 5.05
CA PHE A 63 10.22 11.07 3.89
C PHE A 63 11.54 11.78 4.18
N GLU A 64 11.50 12.97 4.80
CA GLU A 64 12.69 13.71 5.22
C GLU A 64 13.58 12.87 6.14
N ARG A 65 13.00 12.21 7.15
CA ARG A 65 13.74 11.35 8.06
C ARG A 65 14.38 10.16 7.34
N MET A 66 13.65 9.53 6.42
CA MET A 66 14.20 8.43 5.62
C MET A 66 15.34 8.88 4.72
N THR A 67 15.24 10.07 4.11
CA THR A 67 16.27 10.63 3.23
C THR A 67 17.53 11.00 4.00
N ASN A 68 17.39 11.50 5.23
CA ASN A 68 18.51 11.89 6.08
C ASN A 68 19.14 10.70 6.85
N THR A 69 18.58 9.49 6.73
CA THR A 69 19.12 8.28 7.36
C THR A 69 20.08 7.60 6.41
N LEU A 70 21.32 7.35 6.87
CA LEU A 70 22.33 6.68 6.06
C LEU A 70 21.93 5.22 5.77
N PRO A 71 22.37 4.67 4.62
CA PRO A 71 22.15 3.27 4.29
C PRO A 71 22.61 2.34 5.42
N GLY A 72 21.77 1.38 5.81
CA GLY A 72 22.04 0.43 6.89
C GLY A 72 21.71 0.93 8.30
N GLN A 73 21.40 2.22 8.48
CA GLN A 73 20.94 2.74 9.76
C GLN A 73 19.43 2.59 9.94
N LYS A 74 19.00 2.56 11.20
CA LYS A 74 17.57 2.52 11.55
C LYS A 74 16.95 3.90 11.41
N VAL A 75 15.88 4.03 10.64
CA VAL A 75 15.08 5.27 10.53
C VAL A 75 14.46 5.64 11.88
N PHE A 76 13.99 4.64 12.65
CA PHE A 76 13.48 4.80 14.01
C PHE A 76 14.39 4.06 14.98
N LEU A 77 15.09 4.80 15.84
CA LEU A 77 16.03 4.24 16.82
C LEU A 77 15.32 3.47 17.94
N HIS A 78 14.18 4.00 18.36
CA HIS A 78 13.36 3.43 19.43
C HIS A 78 11.95 3.15 18.91
N VAL A 79 11.61 1.88 18.82
CA VAL A 79 10.23 1.42 18.66
C VAL A 79 9.83 0.85 20.02
N PRO A 80 8.78 1.36 20.68
CA PRO A 80 8.36 0.84 21.97
C PRO A 80 8.06 -0.65 21.89
N ASN A 81 8.50 -1.43 22.88
CA ASN A 81 8.23 -2.88 22.93
C ASN A 81 6.71 -3.19 22.97
N ARG A 82 5.92 -2.23 23.43
CA ARG A 82 4.44 -2.33 23.46
C ARG A 82 3.76 -1.86 22.18
N ALA A 83 4.52 -1.51 21.13
CA ALA A 83 3.94 -1.08 19.86
C ALA A 83 3.11 -2.21 19.26
N ASP A 84 1.81 -2.01 19.17
CA ASP A 84 0.90 -2.94 18.50
C ASP A 84 0.98 -2.76 16.98
N ILE A 85 1.90 -3.51 16.37
CA ILE A 85 2.14 -3.48 14.92
C ILE A 85 0.87 -3.87 14.15
N HIS A 86 0.03 -4.74 14.70
CA HIS A 86 -1.21 -5.13 14.04
C HIS A 86 -2.24 -3.99 14.03
N SER A 87 -2.36 -3.26 15.13
CA SER A 87 -3.21 -2.07 15.21
C SER A 87 -2.75 -1.00 14.21
N TYR A 88 -1.46 -0.64 14.20
CA TYR A 88 -0.92 0.33 13.24
C TYR A 88 -1.13 -0.10 11.78
N ARG A 89 -1.02 -1.40 11.51
CA ARG A 89 -1.26 -1.94 10.19
C ARG A 89 -2.74 -1.88 9.81
N ALA A 90 -3.64 -2.08 10.76
CA ALA A 90 -5.08 -1.92 10.58
C ALA A 90 -5.45 -0.45 10.35
N ASP A 91 -4.88 0.47 11.13
CA ASP A 91 -5.07 1.92 10.95
C ASP A 91 -4.60 2.39 9.57
N TYR A 92 -3.42 1.94 9.14
CA TYR A 92 -2.93 2.22 7.81
C TYR A 92 -3.90 1.72 6.73
N ALA A 93 -4.40 0.49 6.86
CA ALA A 93 -5.34 -0.10 5.90
C ALA A 93 -6.65 0.70 5.81
N ARG A 94 -7.22 1.09 6.98
CA ARG A 94 -8.45 1.90 7.06
C ARG A 94 -8.26 3.28 6.44
N ASN A 95 -7.17 3.94 6.79
CA ASN A 95 -6.90 5.29 6.29
C ASN A 95 -6.63 5.27 4.77
N LEU A 96 -5.85 4.31 4.29
CA LEU A 96 -5.62 4.14 2.85
C LEU A 96 -6.93 3.82 2.10
N TYR A 97 -7.78 2.95 2.67
CA TYR A 97 -9.07 2.64 2.07
C TYR A 97 -9.96 3.89 1.96
N ARG A 98 -10.07 4.70 3.03
CA ARG A 98 -10.86 5.95 3.02
C ARG A 98 -10.32 6.95 2.02
N GLU A 99 -8.99 7.14 1.96
CA GLU A 99 -8.34 8.06 1.04
C GLU A 99 -8.54 7.66 -0.42
N LEU A 100 -8.37 6.37 -0.74
CA LEU A 100 -8.64 5.86 -2.09
C LEU A 100 -10.12 5.92 -2.46
N LEU A 101 -11.01 5.63 -1.51
CA LEU A 101 -12.46 5.66 -1.75
C LEU A 101 -12.94 7.09 -2.05
N SER A 102 -12.35 8.12 -1.41
CA SER A 102 -12.74 9.52 -1.64
C SER A 102 -12.49 10.01 -3.07
N THR A 103 -11.57 9.36 -3.79
CA THR A 103 -11.23 9.68 -5.19
C THR A 103 -11.77 8.65 -6.19
N SER A 104 -12.48 7.63 -5.70
CA SER A 104 -13.04 6.54 -6.50
C SER A 104 -14.55 6.69 -6.68
N THR A 105 -15.13 5.86 -7.56
CA THR A 105 -16.58 5.75 -7.70
C THR A 105 -17.22 5.36 -6.36
N PRO A 106 -18.28 6.06 -5.89
CA PRO A 106 -19.00 5.71 -4.68
C PRO A 106 -19.49 4.26 -4.70
N VAL A 107 -19.45 3.58 -3.55
CA VAL A 107 -19.79 2.14 -3.45
C VAL A 107 -21.19 1.85 -3.95
N GLU A 108 -22.13 2.78 -3.74
CA GLU A 108 -23.53 2.67 -4.16
C GLU A 108 -23.66 2.54 -5.68
N GLN A 109 -22.79 3.25 -6.41
CA GLN A 109 -22.80 3.32 -7.89
C GLN A 109 -22.02 2.17 -8.55
N LEU A 110 -21.24 1.40 -7.77
CA LEU A 110 -20.48 0.27 -8.30
C LEU A 110 -21.43 -0.84 -8.77
N PRO A 111 -21.07 -1.59 -9.85
CA PRO A 111 -21.79 -2.78 -10.23
C PRO A 111 -21.69 -3.87 -9.14
N LYS A 112 -22.66 -4.78 -9.09
CA LYS A 112 -22.73 -5.84 -8.06
C LYS A 112 -21.46 -6.71 -8.00
N CYS A 113 -20.81 -6.96 -9.12
CA CYS A 113 -19.57 -7.74 -9.21
C CYS A 113 -18.39 -7.05 -8.52
N GLU A 114 -18.38 -5.71 -8.41
CA GLU A 114 -17.34 -4.92 -7.76
C GLU A 114 -17.66 -4.59 -6.30
N LYS A 115 -18.82 -5.00 -5.81
CA LYS A 115 -19.22 -4.85 -4.40
C LYS A 115 -18.80 -6.08 -3.60
N TYR A 116 -18.19 -5.83 -2.44
CA TYR A 116 -17.89 -6.86 -1.44
C TYR A 116 -18.88 -6.75 -0.28
N TYR A 117 -19.71 -7.77 -0.12
CA TYR A 117 -20.70 -7.85 0.97
C TYR A 117 -20.05 -8.51 2.17
N CYS A 118 -19.88 -7.76 3.25
CA CYS A 118 -19.30 -8.25 4.48
C CYS A 118 -20.22 -9.28 5.15
N ARG A 119 -19.60 -10.24 5.86
CA ARG A 119 -20.29 -11.34 6.56
C ARG A 119 -20.02 -11.23 8.07
N LYS A 120 -20.68 -12.09 8.86
CA LYS A 120 -20.53 -12.17 10.33
C LYS A 120 -20.76 -10.80 10.99
N ASP A 121 -19.85 -10.36 11.85
CA ASP A 121 -19.98 -9.16 12.68
C ASP A 121 -20.08 -7.86 11.86
N ALA A 122 -19.56 -7.86 10.64
CA ALA A 122 -19.68 -6.74 9.70
C ALA A 122 -20.85 -6.90 8.70
N LYS A 123 -21.82 -7.79 8.96
CA LYS A 123 -22.98 -8.01 8.09
C LYS A 123 -23.73 -6.72 7.86
N GLY A 124 -24.05 -6.46 6.59
CA GLY A 124 -24.71 -5.23 6.14
C GLY A 124 -23.76 -4.18 5.57
N LYS A 125 -22.46 -4.23 5.88
CA LYS A 125 -21.48 -3.35 5.24
C LYS A 125 -21.18 -3.82 3.81
N VAL A 126 -21.04 -2.85 2.91
CA VAL A 126 -20.65 -3.08 1.52
C VAL A 126 -19.39 -2.29 1.24
N LEU A 127 -18.37 -2.95 0.71
CA LEU A 127 -17.06 -2.36 0.43
C LEU A 127 -16.76 -2.42 -1.07
N SER A 128 -15.92 -1.49 -1.55
CA SER A 128 -15.42 -1.46 -2.92
C SER A 128 -14.32 -2.52 -3.12
N LYS A 129 -14.57 -3.55 -3.95
CA LYS A 129 -13.53 -4.54 -4.29
C LYS A 129 -12.31 -3.93 -4.98
N PRO A 130 -12.44 -2.99 -5.95
CA PRO A 130 -11.29 -2.32 -6.54
C PRO A 130 -10.40 -1.66 -5.48
N VAL A 131 -10.98 -0.86 -4.58
CA VAL A 131 -10.23 -0.18 -3.50
C VAL A 131 -9.63 -1.19 -2.52
N MET A 132 -10.37 -2.24 -2.14
CA MET A 132 -9.82 -3.32 -1.30
C MET A 132 -8.64 -4.02 -1.96
N SER A 133 -8.66 -4.19 -3.28
CA SER A 133 -7.54 -4.77 -4.04
C SER A 133 -6.29 -3.90 -3.95
N GLN A 134 -6.43 -2.58 -4.08
CA GLN A 134 -5.32 -1.63 -3.91
C GLN A 134 -4.74 -1.70 -2.50
N VAL A 135 -5.58 -1.66 -1.45
CA VAL A 135 -5.14 -1.81 -0.04
C VAL A 135 -4.45 -3.16 0.17
N SER A 136 -4.98 -4.24 -0.41
CA SER A 136 -4.40 -5.58 -0.35
C SER A 136 -2.98 -5.61 -0.93
N ARG A 137 -2.77 -4.97 -2.07
CA ARG A 137 -1.44 -4.84 -2.71
C ARG A 137 -0.48 -4.05 -1.84
N ALA A 138 -0.91 -2.91 -1.28
CA ALA A 138 -0.08 -2.11 -0.38
C ALA A 138 0.37 -2.91 0.86
N LEU A 139 -0.51 -3.74 1.42
CA LEU A 139 -0.22 -4.59 2.57
C LEU A 139 0.51 -5.91 2.22
N GLY A 140 0.65 -6.24 0.93
CA GLY A 140 1.27 -7.49 0.46
C GLY A 140 0.40 -8.73 0.67
N HIS A 141 -0.92 -8.56 0.76
CA HIS A 141 -1.86 -9.69 0.77
C HIS A 141 -2.29 -10.06 -0.65
N ASN A 142 -2.62 -11.33 -0.88
CA ASN A 142 -3.14 -11.81 -2.16
C ASN A 142 -4.66 -11.99 -2.15
N ARG A 143 -5.32 -11.78 -0.99
CA ARG A 143 -6.75 -12.04 -0.81
C ARG A 143 -7.43 -10.81 -0.21
N ILE A 144 -8.40 -10.26 -0.92
CA ILE A 144 -9.20 -9.13 -0.43
C ILE A 144 -10.07 -9.51 0.80
N SER A 145 -10.44 -10.79 0.95
CA SER A 145 -11.18 -11.25 2.14
C SER A 145 -10.42 -11.03 3.45
N VAL A 146 -9.09 -11.13 3.43
CA VAL A 146 -8.24 -10.82 4.60
C VAL A 146 -8.34 -9.33 4.95
N ILE A 147 -8.43 -8.46 3.94
CA ILE A 147 -8.59 -7.03 4.16
C ILE A 147 -9.91 -6.75 4.88
N ALA A 148 -11.01 -7.34 4.41
CA ALA A 148 -12.33 -7.17 5.03
C ALA A 148 -12.36 -7.66 6.47
N SER A 149 -11.88 -8.89 6.73
CA SER A 149 -12.02 -9.54 8.04
C SER A 149 -11.02 -9.07 9.09
N SER A 150 -9.80 -8.63 8.67
CA SER A 150 -8.73 -8.33 9.63
C SER A 150 -8.40 -6.85 9.76
N TYR A 151 -8.85 -6.01 8.81
CA TYR A 151 -8.45 -4.61 8.76
C TYR A 151 -9.61 -3.63 8.62
N LEU A 152 -10.71 -4.00 7.94
CA LEU A 152 -11.82 -3.08 7.63
C LEU A 152 -13.13 -3.44 8.35
N TYR A 153 -13.08 -4.36 9.32
CA TYR A 153 -14.28 -4.83 10.01
C TYR A 153 -14.98 -3.74 10.84
N ASP A 154 -14.25 -2.73 11.29
CA ASP A 154 -14.74 -1.60 12.12
C ASP A 154 -14.74 -0.24 11.40
N LEU A 155 -14.81 -0.25 10.07
CA LEU A 155 -14.86 0.93 9.21
C LEU A 155 -16.19 1.68 9.38
#